data_c5216241394f3618c80b8949721ca067
#
_entry.id   c5216241394f3618c80b8949721ca067
#
_cell.length_a   1.000
_cell.length_b   1.000
_cell.length_c   1.000
_cell.angle_alpha   90.00
_cell.angle_beta   90.00
_cell.angle_gamma   90.00
#
_symmetry.space_group_name_H-M   'P 1'
#
loop_
_entity.id
_entity.type
_entity.pdbx_description
1 polymer ?
#
loop_
_entity_poly.entity_id
_entity_poly.type
_entity_poly.pdbx_seq_one_letter_code
_entity_poly.pdbx_strand_id
1 'polypeptide(L)'
;MDAPGIFLWDWNGTLVNDVALCSQLLNSQLQRHGHAPLGGVEEYRRVFRFPIEEYYKDAGFDFARCSYRQLAAEYMQLYPARLLECPLQPHARQVLAALAARGARQVVLSASEQAMLNEQLAHFGLTGYFEEVLGQSDFYGHSKVQRGLAWLAASGLEKERAVMVGDTDHDFEVAAALGTRCVLFAGGHQPREKLAATGAPVIDDLRQLLAL
;
A
#
# COMPACT_ATOMS: atom_id res chain seq x y z
N MET A 1 -20.46 0.19 -17.93
CA MET A 1 -19.20 -0.59 -17.74
C MET A 1 -19.56 -1.80 -16.91
N ASP A 2 -19.13 -2.98 -17.31
CA ASP A 2 -19.37 -4.19 -16.52
C ASP A 2 -18.68 -4.08 -15.15
N ALA A 3 -19.26 -4.73 -14.14
CA ALA A 3 -18.65 -4.78 -12.80
C ALA A 3 -17.23 -5.35 -12.86
N PRO A 4 -16.29 -4.88 -12.00
CA PRO A 4 -14.94 -5.43 -11.97
C PRO A 4 -14.98 -6.92 -11.65
N GLY A 5 -14.32 -7.72 -12.47
CA GLY A 5 -14.12 -9.14 -12.22
C GLY A 5 -12.92 -9.44 -11.33
N ILE A 6 -12.00 -8.47 -11.21
CA ILE A 6 -10.70 -8.64 -10.55
C ILE A 6 -10.37 -7.40 -9.74
N PHE A 7 -9.96 -7.60 -8.48
CA PHE A 7 -9.45 -6.56 -7.59
C PHE A 7 -7.97 -6.82 -7.29
N LEU A 8 -7.11 -5.87 -7.65
CA LEU A 8 -5.71 -5.83 -7.27
C LEU A 8 -5.60 -4.92 -6.05
N TRP A 9 -5.27 -5.49 -4.91
CA TRP A 9 -5.24 -4.78 -3.63
C TRP A 9 -3.81 -4.39 -3.27
N ASP A 10 -3.56 -3.14 -3.01
CA ASP A 10 -2.44 -2.77 -2.17
C ASP A 10 -2.67 -3.24 -0.73
N TRP A 11 -1.60 -3.33 0.06
CA TRP A 11 -1.64 -3.85 1.42
C TRP A 11 -1.56 -2.75 2.47
N ASN A 12 -0.40 -2.07 2.57
CA ASN A 12 -0.12 -1.07 3.58
C ASN A 12 -0.94 0.20 3.34
N GLY A 13 -1.61 0.72 4.38
CA GLY A 13 -2.50 1.87 4.23
C GLY A 13 -3.84 1.56 3.58
N THR A 14 -3.94 0.50 2.77
CA THR A 14 -5.15 0.13 2.02
C THR A 14 -5.99 -0.93 2.73
N LEU A 15 -5.42 -2.07 3.09
CA LEU A 15 -6.10 -3.14 3.83
C LEU A 15 -5.68 -3.18 5.30
N VAL A 16 -4.42 -2.90 5.63
CA VAL A 16 -3.94 -2.73 7.00
C VAL A 16 -3.77 -1.24 7.31
N ASN A 17 -4.18 -0.83 8.50
CA ASN A 17 -4.07 0.57 8.95
C ASN A 17 -2.79 0.76 9.77
N ASP A 18 -1.67 0.92 9.09
CA ASP A 18 -0.35 1.11 9.69
C ASP A 18 0.17 2.56 9.64
N VAL A 19 -0.63 3.51 9.18
CA VAL A 19 -0.25 4.92 9.00
C VAL A 19 0.29 5.55 10.28
N ALA A 20 -0.37 5.32 11.41
CA ALA A 20 0.07 5.86 12.71
C ALA A 20 1.40 5.22 13.14
N LEU A 21 1.58 3.92 12.92
CA LEU A 21 2.84 3.21 13.20
C LEU A 21 3.97 3.78 12.34
N CYS A 22 3.77 3.92 11.03
CA CYS A 22 4.78 4.45 10.11
C CYS A 22 5.19 5.87 10.49
N SER A 23 4.23 6.74 10.83
CA SER A 23 4.48 8.10 11.33
C SER A 23 5.32 8.08 12.62
N GLN A 24 5.01 7.20 13.57
CA GLN A 24 5.78 7.05 14.82
C GLN A 24 7.21 6.56 14.57
N LEU A 25 7.39 5.57 13.70
CA LEU A 25 8.70 5.02 13.38
C LEU A 25 9.57 6.04 12.68
N LEU A 26 9.03 6.78 11.70
CA LEU A 26 9.72 7.88 11.05
C LEU A 26 10.19 8.93 12.06
N ASN A 27 9.30 9.39 12.93
CA ASN A 27 9.62 10.39 13.95
C ASN A 27 10.68 9.89 14.94
N SER A 28 10.64 8.61 15.30
CA SER A 28 11.67 7.99 16.13
C SER A 28 13.03 7.96 15.44
N GLN A 29 13.07 7.67 14.13
CA GLN A 29 14.31 7.72 13.34
C GLN A 29 14.84 9.16 13.22
N LEU A 30 13.96 10.14 12.91
CA LEU A 30 14.34 11.56 12.84
C LEU A 30 15.03 12.00 14.14
N GLN A 31 14.41 11.74 15.29
CA GLN A 31 14.96 12.08 16.60
C GLN A 31 16.31 11.39 16.88
N ARG A 32 16.41 10.09 16.55
CA ARG A 32 17.66 9.31 16.73
C ARG A 32 18.82 9.86 15.92
N HIS A 33 18.53 10.41 14.73
CA HIS A 33 19.52 11.03 13.85
C HIS A 33 19.68 12.54 14.07
N GLY A 34 19.10 13.10 15.15
CA GLY A 34 19.26 14.50 15.53
C GLY A 34 18.44 15.50 14.71
N HIS A 35 17.39 15.02 14.03
CA HIS A 35 16.43 15.85 13.29
C HIS A 35 15.18 16.15 14.13
N ALA A 36 14.50 17.25 13.83
CA ALA A 36 13.19 17.52 14.40
C ALA A 36 12.17 16.52 13.89
N PRO A 37 11.28 15.97 14.75
CA PRO A 37 10.20 15.11 14.29
C PRO A 37 9.19 15.91 13.46
N LEU A 38 8.48 15.24 12.55
CA LEU A 38 7.27 15.77 11.93
C LEU A 38 6.17 15.93 12.99
N GLY A 39 5.23 16.86 12.79
CA GLY A 39 4.20 17.18 13.77
C GLY A 39 3.28 16.02 14.12
N GLY A 40 2.82 15.28 13.12
CA GLY A 40 1.91 14.15 13.35
C GLY A 40 1.58 13.40 12.06
N VAL A 41 0.48 12.64 12.08
CA VAL A 41 0.05 11.84 10.94
C VAL A 41 -0.22 12.68 9.69
N GLU A 42 -0.76 13.88 9.85
CA GLU A 42 -1.08 14.74 8.69
C GLU A 42 0.21 15.27 8.02
N GLU A 43 1.22 15.66 8.80
CA GLU A 43 2.52 16.04 8.26
C GLU A 43 3.24 14.86 7.62
N TYR A 44 3.16 13.68 8.23
CA TYR A 44 3.65 12.44 7.66
C TYR A 44 3.00 12.17 6.29
N ARG A 45 1.67 12.25 6.17
CA ARG A 45 0.93 12.03 4.93
C ARG A 45 1.35 12.98 3.81
N ARG A 46 1.67 14.24 4.13
CA ARG A 46 2.09 15.24 3.15
C ARG A 46 3.45 14.94 2.53
N VAL A 47 4.37 14.35 3.32
CA VAL A 47 5.71 14.02 2.82
C VAL A 47 5.80 12.62 2.25
N PHE A 48 4.84 11.73 2.58
CA PHE A 48 4.89 10.35 2.09
C PHE A 48 4.73 10.26 0.57
N ARG A 49 5.70 9.60 -0.08
CA ARG A 49 5.70 9.34 -1.52
C ARG A 49 6.63 8.19 -1.89
N PHE A 50 6.48 7.72 -3.11
CA PHE A 50 7.45 6.87 -3.78
C PHE A 50 8.32 7.69 -4.74
N PRO A 51 9.59 7.29 -5.00
CA PRO A 51 10.30 6.21 -4.29
C PRO A 51 10.51 6.54 -2.80
N ILE A 52 10.56 5.52 -1.95
CA ILE A 52 10.71 5.69 -0.49
C ILE A 52 11.99 6.49 -0.13
N GLU A 53 13.03 6.39 -0.93
CA GLU A 53 14.25 7.20 -0.74
C GLU A 53 13.96 8.71 -0.79
N GLU A 54 13.11 9.15 -1.72
CA GLU A 54 12.73 10.56 -1.83
C GLU A 54 11.85 11.02 -0.65
N TYR A 55 10.97 10.15 -0.16
CA TYR A 55 10.21 10.39 1.04
C TYR A 55 11.09 10.65 2.27
N TYR A 56 12.18 9.89 2.46
CA TYR A 56 13.14 10.14 3.54
C TYR A 56 13.86 11.49 3.39
N LYS A 57 14.21 11.90 2.17
CA LYS A 57 14.78 13.25 1.91
C LYS A 57 13.79 14.35 2.27
N ASP A 58 12.54 14.21 1.83
CA ASP A 58 11.48 15.20 2.13
C ASP A 58 11.16 15.27 3.62
N ALA A 59 11.33 14.16 4.35
CA ALA A 59 11.21 14.13 5.80
C ALA A 59 12.40 14.82 6.53
N GLY A 60 13.50 15.15 5.82
CA GLY A 60 14.61 15.91 6.35
C GLY A 60 15.91 15.12 6.58
N PHE A 61 16.01 13.86 6.13
CA PHE A 61 17.25 13.11 6.23
C PHE A 61 18.30 13.56 5.21
N ASP A 62 19.53 13.69 5.68
CA ASP A 62 20.71 13.96 4.87
C ASP A 62 21.48 12.65 4.61
N PHE A 63 21.40 12.14 3.39
CA PHE A 63 22.07 10.89 3.02
C PHE A 63 23.60 10.96 2.95
N ALA A 64 24.18 12.15 3.03
CA ALA A 64 25.63 12.29 3.24
C ALA A 64 26.02 11.88 4.68
N ARG A 65 25.08 11.92 5.64
CA ARG A 65 25.30 11.59 7.06
C ARG A 65 24.80 10.19 7.42
N CYS A 66 23.70 9.75 6.80
CA CYS A 66 23.12 8.43 7.04
C CYS A 66 22.49 7.91 5.75
N SER A 67 22.98 6.81 5.22
CA SER A 67 22.49 6.26 3.96
C SER A 67 21.04 5.77 4.07
N TYR A 68 20.27 5.88 2.97
CA TYR A 68 18.93 5.29 2.88
C TYR A 68 18.90 3.81 3.30
N ARG A 69 19.90 3.04 2.88
CA ARG A 69 20.00 1.61 3.21
C ARG A 69 20.08 1.36 4.72
N GLN A 70 20.81 2.21 5.44
CA GLN A 70 20.89 2.13 6.90
C GLN A 70 19.54 2.47 7.53
N LEU A 71 18.88 3.55 7.10
CA LEU A 71 17.57 3.96 7.60
C LEU A 71 16.51 2.88 7.33
N ALA A 72 16.50 2.29 6.13
CA ALA A 72 15.60 1.18 5.80
C ALA A 72 15.83 -0.04 6.70
N ALA A 73 17.09 -0.40 6.98
CA ALA A 73 17.43 -1.50 7.88
C ALA A 73 16.98 -1.23 9.33
N GLU A 74 17.18 -0.01 9.84
CA GLU A 74 16.71 0.41 11.17
C GLU A 74 15.17 0.34 11.27
N TYR A 75 14.46 0.80 10.24
CA TYR A 75 13.01 0.72 10.16
C TYR A 75 12.54 -0.74 10.24
N MET A 76 13.16 -1.63 9.46
CA MET A 76 12.80 -3.05 9.39
C MET A 76 13.15 -3.85 10.65
N GLN A 77 13.94 -3.31 11.59
CA GLN A 77 14.13 -3.92 12.90
C GLN A 77 12.89 -3.80 13.81
N LEU A 78 12.07 -2.79 13.61
CA LEU A 78 10.93 -2.48 14.48
C LEU A 78 9.58 -2.72 13.82
N TYR A 79 9.48 -2.44 12.54
CA TYR A 79 8.21 -2.42 11.81
C TYR A 79 7.49 -3.77 11.77
N PRO A 80 8.14 -4.91 11.43
CA PRO A 80 7.42 -6.17 11.20
C PRO A 80 6.63 -6.65 12.40
N ALA A 81 7.22 -6.65 13.58
CA ALA A 81 6.55 -7.08 14.81
C ALA A 81 5.40 -6.14 15.20
N ARG A 82 5.62 -4.83 15.09
CA ARG A 82 4.62 -3.82 15.46
C ARG A 82 3.48 -3.73 14.45
N LEU A 83 3.71 -4.08 13.19
CA LEU A 83 2.64 -4.12 12.19
C LEU A 83 1.54 -5.11 12.57
N LEU A 84 1.89 -6.24 13.17
CA LEU A 84 0.92 -7.25 13.60
C LEU A 84 -0.02 -6.75 14.71
N GLU A 85 0.32 -5.65 15.38
CA GLU A 85 -0.52 -4.97 16.37
C GLU A 85 -1.47 -3.94 15.72
N CYS A 86 -1.26 -3.58 14.46
CA CYS A 86 -2.10 -2.62 13.75
C CYS A 86 -3.46 -3.24 13.41
N PRO A 87 -4.55 -2.46 13.42
CA PRO A 87 -5.84 -2.96 12.96
C PRO A 87 -5.89 -3.05 11.43
N LEU A 88 -6.79 -3.85 10.90
CA LEU A 88 -7.21 -3.70 9.50
C LEU A 88 -7.92 -2.35 9.31
N GLN A 89 -7.91 -1.85 8.08
CA GLN A 89 -8.75 -0.71 7.72
C GLN A 89 -10.23 -1.02 8.01
N PRO A 90 -11.02 0.00 8.41
CA PRO A 90 -12.44 -0.19 8.63
C PRO A 90 -13.11 -0.88 7.45
N HIS A 91 -13.90 -1.91 7.73
CA HIS A 91 -14.64 -2.70 6.76
C HIS A 91 -13.81 -3.54 5.76
N ALA A 92 -12.46 -3.57 5.82
CA ALA A 92 -11.63 -4.32 4.88
C ALA A 92 -12.08 -5.79 4.74
N ARG A 93 -12.17 -6.53 5.85
CA ARG A 93 -12.63 -7.92 5.85
C ARG A 93 -14.05 -8.08 5.29
N GLN A 94 -14.96 -7.17 5.64
CA GLN A 94 -16.34 -7.20 5.15
C GLN A 94 -16.40 -7.06 3.62
N VAL A 95 -15.62 -6.13 3.07
CA VAL A 95 -15.55 -5.86 1.63
C VAL A 95 -14.94 -7.04 0.89
N LEU A 96 -13.81 -7.57 1.37
CA LEU A 96 -13.17 -8.76 0.79
C LEU A 96 -14.15 -9.95 0.72
N ALA A 97 -14.87 -10.22 1.82
CA ALA A 97 -15.86 -11.29 1.87
C ALA A 97 -17.03 -11.05 0.91
N ALA A 98 -17.54 -9.82 0.84
CA ALA A 98 -18.66 -9.49 -0.04
C ALA A 98 -18.29 -9.59 -1.53
N LEU A 99 -17.07 -9.18 -1.91
CA LEU A 99 -16.58 -9.32 -3.28
C LEU A 99 -16.35 -10.78 -3.65
N ALA A 100 -15.78 -11.58 -2.75
CA ALA A 100 -15.63 -13.03 -2.94
C ALA A 100 -16.98 -13.72 -3.14
N ALA A 101 -18.00 -13.38 -2.35
CA ALA A 101 -19.37 -13.90 -2.48
C ALA A 101 -20.02 -13.54 -3.83
N ARG A 102 -19.58 -12.46 -4.49
CA ARG A 102 -20.01 -12.06 -5.83
C ARG A 102 -19.19 -12.72 -6.95
N GLY A 103 -18.24 -13.58 -6.60
CA GLY A 103 -17.35 -14.25 -7.57
C GLY A 103 -16.22 -13.37 -8.11
N ALA A 104 -15.94 -12.21 -7.49
CA ALA A 104 -14.82 -11.38 -7.86
C ALA A 104 -13.49 -12.07 -7.44
N ARG A 105 -12.52 -12.08 -8.35
CA ARG A 105 -11.16 -12.54 -8.08
C ARG A 105 -10.40 -11.46 -7.35
N GLN A 106 -9.56 -11.84 -6.40
CA GLN A 106 -8.82 -10.89 -5.57
C GLN A 106 -7.36 -11.29 -5.49
N VAL A 107 -6.46 -10.32 -5.68
CA VAL A 107 -5.00 -10.49 -5.66
C VAL A 107 -4.40 -9.39 -4.82
N VAL A 108 -3.42 -9.70 -3.98
CA VAL A 108 -2.60 -8.68 -3.32
C VAL A 108 -1.42 -8.34 -4.20
N LEU A 109 -1.18 -7.06 -4.44
CA LEU A 109 -0.03 -6.53 -5.16
C LEU A 109 0.64 -5.44 -4.31
N SER A 110 1.68 -5.80 -3.58
CA SER A 110 2.33 -4.96 -2.58
C SER A 110 3.81 -4.70 -2.86
N ALA A 111 4.30 -3.56 -2.37
CA ALA A 111 5.73 -3.25 -2.30
C ALA A 111 6.43 -3.93 -1.10
N SER A 112 5.69 -4.63 -0.24
CA SER A 112 6.23 -5.38 0.89
C SER A 112 7.00 -6.62 0.44
N GLU A 113 7.99 -7.03 1.24
CA GLU A 113 8.72 -8.29 1.04
C GLU A 113 7.76 -9.48 1.13
N GLN A 114 7.94 -10.48 0.25
CA GLN A 114 6.98 -11.57 0.02
C GLN A 114 6.72 -12.43 1.27
N ALA A 115 7.77 -12.82 2.01
CA ALA A 115 7.59 -13.70 3.17
C ALA A 115 6.88 -12.96 4.30
N MET A 116 7.26 -11.70 4.53
CA MET A 116 6.61 -10.83 5.50
C MET A 116 5.13 -10.58 5.15
N LEU A 117 4.82 -10.34 3.88
CA LEU A 117 3.44 -10.16 3.41
C LEU A 117 2.58 -11.41 3.65
N ASN A 118 3.13 -12.60 3.38
CA ASN A 118 2.44 -13.87 3.64
C ASN A 118 2.17 -14.08 5.14
N GLU A 119 3.15 -13.77 6.01
CA GLU A 119 3.00 -13.84 7.46
C GLU A 119 1.89 -12.90 7.96
N GLN A 120 1.86 -11.66 7.46
CA GLN A 120 0.87 -10.66 7.83
C GLN A 120 -0.55 -11.11 7.39
N LEU A 121 -0.72 -11.57 6.15
CA LEU A 121 -2.01 -12.08 5.67
C LEU A 121 -2.50 -13.28 6.48
N ALA A 122 -1.61 -14.18 6.89
CA ALA A 122 -1.94 -15.31 7.75
C ALA A 122 -2.34 -14.84 9.16
N HIS A 123 -1.58 -13.90 9.76
CA HIS A 123 -1.89 -13.32 11.07
C HIS A 123 -3.28 -12.69 11.10
N PHE A 124 -3.63 -11.91 10.09
CA PHE A 124 -4.95 -11.28 9.97
C PHE A 124 -6.05 -12.25 9.50
N GLY A 125 -5.72 -13.51 9.17
CA GLY A 125 -6.69 -14.50 8.67
C GLY A 125 -7.33 -14.09 7.35
N LEU A 126 -6.55 -13.49 6.44
CA LEU A 126 -7.03 -12.99 5.16
C LEU A 126 -6.58 -13.83 3.96
N THR A 127 -5.66 -14.78 4.13
CA THR A 127 -5.07 -15.57 3.04
C THR A 127 -6.12 -16.20 2.12
N GLY A 128 -7.25 -16.68 2.68
CA GLY A 128 -8.29 -17.35 1.91
C GLY A 128 -9.12 -16.43 0.99
N TYR A 129 -8.96 -15.12 1.06
CA TYR A 129 -9.65 -14.19 0.16
C TYR A 129 -8.90 -13.94 -1.14
N PHE A 130 -7.62 -14.29 -1.21
CA PHE A 130 -6.77 -13.96 -2.36
C PHE A 130 -6.35 -15.23 -3.10
N GLU A 131 -6.48 -15.19 -4.43
CA GLU A 131 -5.98 -16.28 -5.30
C GLU A 131 -4.47 -16.20 -5.50
N GLU A 132 -3.88 -14.99 -5.35
CA GLU A 132 -2.45 -14.76 -5.49
C GLU A 132 -2.00 -13.63 -4.56
N VAL A 133 -0.77 -13.74 -4.06
CA VAL A 133 -0.11 -12.74 -3.21
C VAL A 133 1.22 -12.37 -3.84
N LEU A 134 1.31 -11.14 -4.31
CA LEU A 134 2.45 -10.64 -5.09
C LEU A 134 3.21 -9.57 -4.27
N GLY A 135 4.24 -10.00 -3.56
CA GLY A 135 5.19 -9.16 -2.84
C GLY A 135 6.49 -8.95 -3.61
N GLN A 136 7.47 -8.32 -2.99
CA GLN A 136 8.80 -8.07 -3.52
C GLN A 136 9.83 -9.09 -3.00
N SER A 137 11.00 -9.13 -3.64
CA SER A 137 12.13 -9.96 -3.20
C SER A 137 12.93 -9.33 -2.06
N ASP A 138 12.70 -8.06 -1.76
CA ASP A 138 13.38 -7.30 -0.73
C ASP A 138 12.45 -6.24 -0.08
N PHE A 139 12.99 -5.47 0.86
CA PHE A 139 12.25 -4.48 1.64
C PHE A 139 12.61 -3.01 1.32
N TYR A 140 13.20 -2.74 0.16
CA TYR A 140 13.61 -1.37 -0.19
C TYR A 140 12.49 -0.52 -0.83
N GLY A 141 11.27 -1.03 -0.91
CA GLY A 141 10.13 -0.28 -1.41
C GLY A 141 10.22 0.03 -2.91
N HIS A 142 10.68 -0.95 -3.69
CA HIS A 142 10.70 -0.83 -5.15
C HIS A 142 9.28 -0.88 -5.74
N SER A 143 9.16 -0.34 -6.96
CA SER A 143 7.87 -0.35 -7.65
C SER A 143 7.38 -1.78 -7.92
N LYS A 144 6.10 -2.01 -7.65
CA LYS A 144 5.40 -3.28 -7.86
C LYS A 144 4.92 -3.50 -9.31
N VAL A 145 5.19 -2.57 -10.24
CA VAL A 145 4.74 -2.61 -11.64
C VAL A 145 5.17 -3.90 -12.35
N GLN A 146 6.46 -4.25 -12.29
CA GLN A 146 6.97 -5.43 -13.00
C GLN A 146 6.32 -6.73 -12.51
N ARG A 147 6.06 -6.81 -11.20
CA ARG A 147 5.38 -7.96 -10.60
C ARG A 147 3.95 -8.08 -11.09
N GLY A 148 3.22 -6.95 -11.15
CA GLY A 148 1.86 -6.89 -11.67
C GLY A 148 1.77 -7.22 -13.16
N LEU A 149 2.69 -6.71 -13.99
CA LEU A 149 2.76 -7.01 -15.43
C LEU A 149 3.01 -8.49 -15.70
N ALA A 150 3.97 -9.09 -14.99
CA ALA A 150 4.28 -10.52 -15.12
C ALA A 150 3.06 -11.39 -14.75
N TRP A 151 2.37 -11.04 -13.66
CA TRP A 151 1.17 -11.75 -13.25
C TRP A 151 0.03 -11.60 -14.27
N LEU A 152 -0.26 -10.39 -14.75
CA LEU A 152 -1.30 -10.16 -15.76
C LEU A 152 -1.03 -10.95 -17.04
N ALA A 153 0.22 -10.96 -17.52
CA ALA A 153 0.60 -11.71 -18.72
C ALA A 153 0.40 -13.23 -18.54
N ALA A 154 0.66 -13.77 -17.35
CA ALA A 154 0.49 -15.18 -17.05
C ALA A 154 -0.97 -15.58 -16.77
N SER A 155 -1.77 -14.66 -16.25
CA SER A 155 -3.16 -14.93 -15.80
C SER A 155 -4.16 -15.09 -16.95
N GLY A 156 -3.85 -14.58 -18.16
CA GLY A 156 -4.77 -14.55 -19.31
C GLY A 156 -6.01 -13.66 -19.10
N LEU A 157 -5.97 -12.75 -18.12
CA LEU A 157 -7.12 -11.93 -17.75
C LEU A 157 -7.22 -10.65 -18.59
N GLU A 158 -8.46 -10.21 -18.78
CA GLU A 158 -8.77 -8.92 -19.41
C GLU A 158 -8.48 -7.80 -18.39
N LYS A 159 -7.42 -7.03 -18.64
CA LYS A 159 -6.98 -5.93 -17.76
C LYS A 159 -8.05 -4.85 -17.57
N GLU A 160 -8.94 -4.67 -18.54
CA GLU A 160 -10.06 -3.72 -18.51
C GLU A 160 -11.09 -4.07 -17.43
N ARG A 161 -11.15 -5.35 -17.03
CA ARG A 161 -12.01 -5.85 -15.95
C ARG A 161 -11.32 -5.83 -14.60
N ALA A 162 -10.04 -5.46 -14.54
CA ALA A 162 -9.30 -5.32 -13.31
C ALA A 162 -9.38 -3.89 -12.76
N VAL A 163 -9.40 -3.77 -11.43
CA VAL A 163 -9.29 -2.50 -10.72
C VAL A 163 -8.19 -2.60 -9.67
N MET A 164 -7.22 -1.68 -9.72
CA MET A 164 -6.24 -1.47 -8.65
C MET A 164 -6.88 -0.64 -7.56
N VAL A 165 -6.81 -1.10 -6.32
CA VAL A 165 -7.24 -0.38 -5.13
C VAL A 165 -6.00 -0.11 -4.27
N GLY A 166 -5.71 1.16 -4.02
CA GLY A 166 -4.55 1.61 -3.25
C GLY A 166 -4.80 2.93 -2.55
N ASP A 167 -3.81 3.44 -1.84
CA ASP A 167 -3.93 4.66 -1.04
C ASP A 167 -2.86 5.72 -1.37
N THR A 168 -2.13 5.51 -2.47
CA THR A 168 -1.07 6.43 -2.92
C THR A 168 -1.17 6.76 -4.41
N ASP A 169 -0.57 7.88 -4.83
CA ASP A 169 -0.37 8.24 -6.24
C ASP A 169 0.44 7.17 -6.99
N HIS A 170 1.32 6.45 -6.31
CA HIS A 170 2.05 5.32 -6.90
C HIS A 170 1.13 4.16 -7.30
N ASP A 171 0.02 3.91 -6.59
CA ASP A 171 -0.97 2.90 -7.00
C ASP A 171 -1.68 3.29 -8.29
N PHE A 172 -1.92 4.59 -8.48
CA PHE A 172 -2.42 5.10 -9.76
C PHE A 172 -1.41 4.90 -10.90
N GLU A 173 -0.11 5.17 -10.66
CA GLU A 173 0.96 4.90 -11.64
C GLU A 173 1.05 3.41 -11.98
N VAL A 174 0.94 2.53 -10.97
CA VAL A 174 0.88 1.08 -11.15
C VAL A 174 -0.31 0.70 -12.01
N ALA A 175 -1.51 1.17 -11.69
CA ALA A 175 -2.73 0.90 -12.46
C ALA A 175 -2.59 1.36 -13.92
N ALA A 176 -2.05 2.55 -14.16
CA ALA A 176 -1.79 3.08 -15.49
C ALA A 176 -0.80 2.20 -16.27
N ALA A 177 0.29 1.78 -15.65
CA ALA A 177 1.28 0.88 -16.27
C ALA A 177 0.70 -0.50 -16.60
N LEU A 178 -0.19 -1.03 -15.75
CA LEU A 178 -0.89 -2.29 -15.97
C LEU A 178 -2.02 -2.17 -17.01
N GLY A 179 -2.50 -0.95 -17.28
CA GLY A 179 -3.66 -0.69 -18.12
C GLY A 179 -4.99 -1.09 -17.45
N THR A 180 -5.05 -1.07 -16.13
CA THR A 180 -6.23 -1.38 -15.32
C THR A 180 -6.95 -0.11 -14.86
N ARG A 181 -8.19 -0.23 -14.39
CA ARG A 181 -8.83 0.86 -13.65
C ARG A 181 -8.14 1.09 -12.31
N CYS A 182 -8.32 2.26 -11.72
CA CYS A 182 -7.82 2.60 -10.40
C CYS A 182 -8.92 3.20 -9.54
N VAL A 183 -8.91 2.85 -8.24
CA VAL A 183 -9.67 3.54 -7.19
C VAL A 183 -8.73 3.77 -6.02
N LEU A 184 -8.66 5.00 -5.53
CA LEU A 184 -7.78 5.40 -4.43
C LEU A 184 -8.57 5.58 -3.14
N PHE A 185 -8.02 5.06 -2.04
CA PHE A 185 -8.60 5.11 -0.70
C PHE A 185 -7.92 6.18 0.16
N ALA A 186 -8.68 7.15 0.63
CA ALA A 186 -8.15 8.32 1.37
C ALA A 186 -7.83 8.04 2.86
N GLY A 187 -8.02 6.81 3.34
CA GLY A 187 -7.70 6.43 4.73
C GLY A 187 -6.25 6.04 4.98
N GLY A 188 -5.41 6.02 3.94
CA GLY A 188 -4.04 5.52 3.99
C GLY A 188 -2.95 6.58 4.15
N HIS A 189 -1.81 6.35 3.48
CA HIS A 189 -0.56 7.09 3.66
C HIS A 189 -0.53 8.47 2.99
N GLN A 190 -1.42 8.75 2.03
CA GLN A 190 -1.43 10.05 1.36
C GLN A 190 -2.74 10.81 1.62
N PRO A 191 -2.68 12.15 1.67
CA PRO A 191 -3.87 12.96 1.89
C PRO A 191 -4.77 12.96 0.66
N ARG A 192 -6.09 13.10 0.90
CA ARG A 192 -7.13 13.04 -0.13
C ARG A 192 -6.88 13.99 -1.31
N GLU A 193 -6.41 15.20 -1.06
CA GLU A 193 -6.14 16.19 -2.10
C GLU A 193 -5.05 15.74 -3.07
N LYS A 194 -4.01 15.04 -2.57
CA LYS A 194 -2.96 14.49 -3.41
C LYS A 194 -3.49 13.34 -4.28
N LEU A 195 -4.31 12.47 -3.70
CA LEU A 195 -4.96 11.38 -4.44
C LEU A 195 -5.91 11.91 -5.52
N ALA A 196 -6.70 12.93 -5.21
CA ALA A 196 -7.64 13.56 -6.16
C ALA A 196 -6.92 14.21 -7.34
N ALA A 197 -5.71 14.71 -7.15
CA ALA A 197 -4.90 15.31 -8.22
C ALA A 197 -4.50 14.31 -9.31
N THR A 198 -4.55 12.99 -9.06
CA THR A 198 -4.30 11.95 -10.07
C THR A 198 -5.42 11.85 -11.11
N GLY A 199 -6.63 12.31 -10.78
CA GLY A 199 -7.84 12.15 -11.59
C GLY A 199 -8.56 10.81 -11.40
N ALA A 200 -8.02 9.87 -10.62
CA ALA A 200 -8.70 8.62 -10.26
C ALA A 200 -9.86 8.87 -9.28
N PRO A 201 -10.91 8.04 -9.29
CA PRO A 201 -11.91 8.03 -8.23
C PRO A 201 -11.28 7.86 -6.85
N VAL A 202 -11.65 8.72 -5.89
CA VAL A 202 -11.17 8.64 -4.50
C VAL A 202 -12.33 8.33 -3.56
N ILE A 203 -12.18 7.28 -2.77
CA ILE A 203 -13.16 6.82 -1.78
C ILE A 203 -12.66 7.07 -0.36
N ASP A 204 -13.60 7.31 0.58
CA ASP A 204 -13.32 7.48 2.01
C ASP A 204 -13.68 6.22 2.83
N ASP A 205 -14.39 5.29 2.22
CA ASP A 205 -14.83 4.04 2.85
C ASP A 205 -14.72 2.90 1.83
N LEU A 206 -14.05 1.82 2.22
CA LEU A 206 -13.85 0.65 1.35
C LEU A 206 -15.17 0.02 0.87
N ARG A 207 -16.27 0.19 1.63
CA ARG A 207 -17.62 -0.29 1.22
C ARG A 207 -18.11 0.33 -0.07
N GLN A 208 -17.60 1.51 -0.45
CA GLN A 208 -17.95 2.16 -1.72
C GLN A 208 -17.54 1.32 -2.94
N LEU A 209 -16.55 0.43 -2.79
CA LEU A 209 -16.16 -0.53 -3.83
C LEU A 209 -17.27 -1.53 -4.17
N LEU A 210 -18.21 -1.77 -3.27
CA LEU A 210 -19.33 -2.69 -3.51
C LEU A 210 -20.37 -2.14 -4.49
N ALA A 211 -20.27 -0.86 -4.85
CA ALA A 211 -21.13 -0.21 -5.84
C ALA A 211 -20.54 -0.20 -7.27
N LEU A 212 -19.30 -0.71 -7.44
CA LEU A 212 -18.65 -0.85 -8.76
C LEU A 212 -19.18 -2.08 -9.49
#